data_10ab7fc9f43783948eaf5aea0109bda2
#
_entry.id   10ab7fc9f43783948eaf5aea0109bda2
#
_cell.length_a   1.000
_cell.length_b   1.000
_cell.length_c   1.000
_cell.angle_alpha   90.00
_cell.angle_beta   90.00
_cell.angle_gamma   90.00
#
_symmetry.space_group_name_H-M   'P 1'
#
loop_
_entity.id
_entity.type
_entity.pdbx_description
1 polymer ?
#
loop_
_entity_poly.entity_id
_entity_poly.type
_entity_poly.pdbx_seq_one_letter_code
_entity_poly.pdbx_strand_id
1 'polypeptide(L)'
;DLLQTMFPVDFIHEGKRYKFTVAKSGNDRYTLFINGSKCDIILRQLSDGGLLIAIGGKSHTIYWKEEVAATRLSVDSMTTLLEVENDPTQLRTPSPGKLVKFLVENGEHIIKGQPYAEIEVMKMQMPLVSQENGIVQLLKQPGSTIVAGDIMAIMTLDDPSKVKHALPFEGMLPDFGSPVIEGTKPAYKF
;
A
#
# COMPACT_ATOMS: atom_id res chain seq x y z
N ASP A 1 14.62 -0.43 -30.60
CA ASP A 1 14.23 -1.26 -29.45
C ASP A 1 13.79 -0.34 -28.32
N LEU A 2 12.52 0.00 -28.32
CA LEU A 2 11.90 0.67 -27.19
C LEU A 2 11.78 -0.38 -26.07
N LEU A 3 12.69 -0.36 -25.13
CA LEU A 3 12.55 -1.07 -23.88
C LEU A 3 11.31 -0.53 -23.18
N GLN A 4 10.19 -1.22 -23.35
CA GLN A 4 8.97 -0.92 -22.62
C GLN A 4 9.28 -1.08 -21.14
N THR A 5 9.21 0.01 -20.40
CA THR A 5 9.36 -0.05 -18.95
C THR A 5 8.11 -0.70 -18.39
N MET A 6 8.27 -1.92 -17.86
CA MET A 6 7.22 -2.65 -17.16
C MET A 6 7.50 -2.64 -15.67
N PHE A 7 6.47 -2.40 -14.86
CA PHE A 7 6.57 -2.44 -13.41
C PHE A 7 5.32 -3.04 -12.78
N PRO A 8 5.47 -3.72 -11.63
CA PRO A 8 4.33 -4.26 -10.91
C PRO A 8 3.65 -3.19 -10.05
N VAL A 9 2.33 -3.28 -9.95
CA VAL A 9 1.52 -2.51 -9.01
C VAL A 9 0.65 -3.48 -8.24
N ASP A 10 0.73 -3.44 -6.93
CA ASP A 10 0.04 -4.35 -6.03
C ASP A 10 -0.70 -3.55 -4.96
N PHE A 11 -1.99 -3.82 -4.78
CA PHE A 11 -2.77 -3.20 -3.73
C PHE A 11 -3.90 -4.13 -3.26
N ILE A 12 -4.43 -3.86 -2.05
CA ILE A 12 -5.54 -4.60 -1.46
C ILE A 12 -6.75 -3.68 -1.37
N HIS A 13 -7.87 -4.15 -1.85
CA HIS A 13 -9.15 -3.46 -1.75
C HIS A 13 -10.25 -4.47 -1.39
N GLU A 14 -11.00 -4.17 -0.34
CA GLU A 14 -12.08 -5.03 0.16
C GLU A 14 -11.68 -6.50 0.36
N GLY A 15 -10.51 -6.72 0.94
CA GLY A 15 -9.98 -8.05 1.24
C GLY A 15 -9.44 -8.82 0.04
N LYS A 16 -9.38 -8.21 -1.14
CA LYS A 16 -8.81 -8.82 -2.35
C LYS A 16 -7.52 -8.12 -2.77
N ARG A 17 -6.54 -8.90 -3.17
CA ARG A 17 -5.26 -8.43 -3.68
C ARG A 17 -5.30 -8.34 -5.19
N TYR A 18 -5.03 -7.15 -5.71
CA TYR A 18 -4.94 -6.86 -7.14
C TYR A 18 -3.47 -6.69 -7.53
N LYS A 19 -2.97 -7.58 -8.37
CA LYS A 19 -1.60 -7.54 -8.89
C LYS A 19 -1.64 -7.17 -10.36
N PHE A 20 -1.29 -5.93 -10.65
CA PHE A 20 -1.19 -5.43 -12.03
C PHE A 20 0.25 -5.44 -12.49
N THR A 21 0.45 -5.70 -13.77
CA THR A 21 1.66 -5.31 -14.47
C THR A 21 1.32 -4.11 -15.34
N VAL A 22 2.11 -3.05 -15.20
CA VAL A 22 1.90 -1.79 -15.92
C VAL A 22 3.03 -1.59 -16.91
N ALA A 23 2.70 -1.42 -18.18
CA ALA A 23 3.65 -1.10 -19.23
C ALA A 23 3.44 0.34 -19.71
N LYS A 24 4.49 1.14 -19.72
CA LYS A 24 4.47 2.49 -20.27
C LYS A 24 4.62 2.43 -21.79
N SER A 25 3.60 2.85 -22.53
CA SER A 25 3.56 2.81 -24.00
C SER A 25 3.74 4.18 -24.67
N GLY A 26 3.76 5.26 -23.89
CA GLY A 26 3.94 6.64 -24.35
C GLY A 26 4.19 7.58 -23.19
N ASN A 27 4.24 8.89 -23.43
CA ASN A 27 4.50 9.87 -22.36
C ASN A 27 3.43 9.84 -21.25
N ASP A 28 2.17 9.70 -21.64
CA ASP A 28 1.02 9.65 -20.74
C ASP A 28 0.16 8.39 -20.93
N ARG A 29 0.64 7.43 -21.72
CA ARG A 29 -0.08 6.20 -22.05
C ARG A 29 0.53 5.00 -21.33
N TYR A 30 -0.36 4.21 -20.76
CA TYR A 30 0.00 2.98 -20.03
C TYR A 30 -0.96 1.87 -20.39
N THR A 31 -0.47 0.64 -20.34
CA THR A 31 -1.30 -0.57 -20.46
C THR A 31 -1.24 -1.34 -19.15
N LEU A 32 -2.41 -1.64 -18.60
CA LEU A 32 -2.57 -2.44 -17.39
C LEU A 32 -2.86 -3.89 -17.77
N PHE A 33 -2.15 -4.82 -17.13
CA PHE A 33 -2.37 -6.26 -17.30
C PHE A 33 -2.75 -6.89 -15.97
N ILE A 34 -3.80 -7.67 -15.95
CA ILE A 34 -4.20 -8.50 -14.81
C ILE A 34 -4.93 -9.75 -15.31
N ASN A 35 -4.53 -10.92 -14.82
CA ASN A 35 -5.18 -12.19 -15.11
C ASN A 35 -5.40 -12.47 -16.63
N GLY A 36 -4.44 -12.08 -17.45
CA GLY A 36 -4.52 -12.26 -18.90
C GLY A 36 -5.38 -11.23 -19.63
N SER A 37 -6.01 -10.30 -18.93
CA SER A 37 -6.72 -9.16 -19.49
C SER A 37 -5.85 -7.93 -19.54
N LYS A 38 -6.17 -7.00 -20.44
CA LYS A 38 -5.44 -5.72 -20.56
C LYS A 38 -6.42 -4.55 -20.68
N CYS A 39 -5.94 -3.39 -20.26
CA CYS A 39 -6.65 -2.13 -20.41
C CYS A 39 -5.65 -1.00 -20.71
N ASP A 40 -5.88 -0.27 -21.78
CA ASP A 40 -5.10 0.93 -22.09
C ASP A 40 -5.69 2.13 -21.35
N ILE A 41 -4.83 2.90 -20.73
CA ILE A 41 -5.20 4.12 -20.00
C ILE A 41 -4.33 5.30 -20.41
N ILE A 42 -4.86 6.51 -20.22
CA ILE A 42 -4.09 7.75 -20.24
C ILE A 42 -4.00 8.25 -18.80
N LEU A 43 -2.79 8.57 -18.36
CA LEU A 43 -2.50 9.05 -17.03
C LEU A 43 -1.79 10.40 -17.12
N ARG A 44 -2.37 11.44 -16.53
CA ARG A 44 -1.77 12.78 -16.49
C ARG A 44 -1.70 13.29 -15.08
N GLN A 45 -0.56 13.86 -14.71
CA GLN A 45 -0.40 14.50 -13.44
C GLN A 45 -1.02 15.90 -13.47
N LEU A 46 -1.85 16.21 -12.48
CA LEU A 46 -2.46 17.53 -12.31
C LEU A 46 -1.51 18.46 -11.54
N SER A 47 -1.68 19.76 -11.74
CA SER A 47 -0.85 20.79 -11.09
C SER A 47 -0.98 20.83 -9.58
N ASP A 48 -2.09 20.33 -9.02
CA ASP A 48 -2.37 20.27 -7.58
C ASP A 48 -1.92 18.95 -6.93
N GLY A 49 -1.20 18.09 -7.66
CA GLY A 49 -0.70 16.81 -7.18
C GLY A 49 -1.62 15.62 -7.41
N GLY A 50 -2.82 15.83 -7.93
CA GLY A 50 -3.74 14.77 -8.34
C GLY A 50 -3.34 14.09 -9.64
N LEU A 51 -4.09 13.04 -10.01
CA LEU A 51 -3.97 12.32 -11.27
C LEU A 51 -5.28 12.35 -12.04
N LEU A 52 -5.19 12.58 -13.34
CA LEU A 52 -6.28 12.36 -14.28
C LEU A 52 -6.05 11.02 -14.97
N ILE A 53 -7.02 10.11 -14.85
CA ILE A 53 -7.00 8.81 -15.53
C ILE A 53 -8.15 8.77 -16.54
N ALA A 54 -7.82 8.49 -17.79
CA ALA A 54 -8.82 8.21 -18.82
C ALA A 54 -8.87 6.70 -19.08
N ILE A 55 -10.05 6.12 -18.89
CA ILE A 55 -10.35 4.71 -19.15
C ILE A 55 -11.54 4.64 -20.10
N GLY A 56 -11.32 4.14 -21.31
CA GLY A 56 -12.35 4.17 -22.36
C GLY A 56 -12.78 5.61 -22.65
N GLY A 57 -14.07 5.87 -22.69
CA GLY A 57 -14.65 7.19 -22.90
C GLY A 57 -14.85 8.04 -21.65
N LYS A 58 -14.35 7.59 -20.49
CA LYS A 58 -14.53 8.29 -19.21
C LYS A 58 -13.21 8.72 -18.62
N SER A 59 -13.21 9.91 -18.01
CA SER A 59 -12.07 10.45 -17.28
C SER A 59 -12.40 10.53 -15.80
N HIS A 60 -11.43 10.16 -14.96
CA HIS A 60 -11.54 10.17 -13.51
C HIS A 60 -10.41 10.98 -12.90
N THR A 61 -10.71 11.75 -11.87
CA THR A 61 -9.70 12.49 -11.09
C THR A 61 -9.42 11.77 -9.80
N ILE A 62 -8.14 11.50 -9.53
CA ILE A 62 -7.71 10.73 -8.35
C ILE A 62 -6.80 11.57 -7.49
N TYR A 63 -7.13 11.63 -6.20
CA TYR A 63 -6.28 12.15 -5.14
C TYR A 63 -6.04 11.04 -4.12
N TRP A 64 -4.89 11.06 -3.46
CA TRP A 64 -4.57 10.07 -2.45
C TRP A 64 -3.90 10.70 -1.25
N LYS A 65 -4.08 10.06 -0.10
CA LYS A 65 -3.42 10.39 1.16
C LYS A 65 -2.95 9.09 1.81
N GLU A 66 -1.67 9.03 2.12
CA GLU A 66 -1.14 7.89 2.86
C GLU A 66 -1.51 8.02 4.34
N GLU A 67 -2.10 6.96 4.89
CA GLU A 67 -2.43 6.80 6.30
C GLU A 67 -1.64 5.62 6.89
N VAL A 68 -1.68 5.46 8.21
CA VAL A 68 -0.84 4.47 8.92
C VAL A 68 -1.08 3.03 8.44
N ALA A 69 -2.31 2.65 8.12
CA ALA A 69 -2.67 1.29 7.75
C ALA A 69 -3.32 1.18 6.37
N ALA A 70 -3.45 2.28 5.63
CA ALA A 70 -4.13 2.30 4.35
C ALA A 70 -3.75 3.53 3.53
N THR A 71 -3.97 3.47 2.23
CA THR A 71 -3.97 4.66 1.37
C THR A 71 -5.40 5.05 1.07
N ARG A 72 -5.78 6.26 1.44
CA ARG A 72 -7.10 6.80 1.14
C ARG A 72 -7.09 7.39 -0.26
N LEU A 73 -7.92 6.84 -1.13
CA LEU A 73 -8.14 7.36 -2.48
C LEU A 73 -9.45 8.12 -2.55
N SER A 74 -9.42 9.26 -3.22
CA SER A 74 -10.61 9.98 -3.67
C SER A 74 -10.68 9.90 -5.18
N VAL A 75 -11.68 9.21 -5.70
CA VAL A 75 -11.95 9.05 -7.13
C VAL A 75 -13.26 9.75 -7.44
N ASP A 76 -13.21 10.84 -8.21
CA ASP A 76 -14.40 11.64 -8.56
C ASP A 76 -15.26 12.01 -7.35
N SER A 77 -14.63 12.45 -6.26
CA SER A 77 -15.26 12.78 -4.97
C SER A 77 -15.80 11.58 -4.16
N MET A 78 -15.62 10.36 -4.64
CA MET A 78 -15.91 9.15 -3.86
C MET A 78 -14.63 8.68 -3.17
N THR A 79 -14.74 8.38 -1.89
CA THR A 79 -13.59 7.94 -1.09
C THR A 79 -13.58 6.42 -0.96
N THR A 80 -12.41 5.82 -1.18
CA THR A 80 -12.16 4.40 -0.94
C THR A 80 -10.81 4.21 -0.25
N LEU A 81 -10.61 3.06 0.38
CA LEU A 81 -9.37 2.71 1.06
C LEU A 81 -8.68 1.57 0.33
N LEU A 82 -7.38 1.75 0.06
CA LEU A 82 -6.49 0.67 -0.30
C LEU A 82 -5.77 0.22 0.96
N GLU A 83 -6.02 -1.01 1.35
CA GLU A 83 -5.50 -1.57 2.59
C GLU A 83 -4.05 -2.03 2.42
N VAL A 84 -3.27 -1.91 3.48
CA VAL A 84 -1.96 -2.55 3.58
C VAL A 84 -2.17 -3.91 4.24
N GLU A 85 -1.57 -4.96 3.70
CA GLU A 85 -1.60 -6.28 4.31
C GLU A 85 -0.92 -6.19 5.68
N ASN A 86 -1.71 -6.38 6.74
CA ASN A 86 -1.24 -6.40 8.10
C ASN A 86 -0.94 -7.84 8.51
N ASP A 87 0.34 -8.16 8.64
CA ASP A 87 0.79 -9.43 9.20
C ASP A 87 0.96 -9.28 10.72
N PRO A 88 0.05 -9.83 11.54
CA PRO A 88 0.12 -9.68 13.00
C PRO A 88 1.31 -10.41 13.63
N THR A 89 2.02 -11.26 12.87
CA THR A 89 3.27 -11.88 13.31
C THR A 89 4.45 -10.92 13.28
N GLN A 90 4.32 -9.79 12.60
CA GLN A 90 5.37 -8.78 12.50
C GLN A 90 4.98 -7.53 13.28
N LEU A 91 5.71 -7.27 14.35
CA LEU A 91 5.53 -6.04 15.13
C LEU A 91 6.34 -4.92 14.50
N ARG A 92 5.67 -4.02 13.80
CA ARG A 92 6.28 -2.90 13.09
C ARG A 92 6.09 -1.60 13.85
N THR A 93 7.08 -0.71 13.75
CA THR A 93 6.93 0.66 14.25
C THR A 93 6.15 1.52 13.26
N PRO A 94 5.16 2.31 13.73
CA PRO A 94 4.42 3.23 12.87
C PRO A 94 5.17 4.52 12.55
N SER A 95 6.21 4.84 13.34
CA SER A 95 6.91 6.13 13.28
C SER A 95 8.42 5.94 13.23
N PRO A 96 9.13 6.84 12.53
CA PRO A 96 10.59 6.88 12.59
C PRO A 96 11.06 7.44 13.95
N GLY A 97 12.26 7.08 14.37
CA GLY A 97 12.84 7.57 15.61
C GLY A 97 13.98 6.72 16.09
N LYS A 98 14.08 6.59 17.41
CA LYS A 98 15.11 5.79 18.06
C LYS A 98 14.47 4.80 19.03
N LEU A 99 14.89 3.56 18.96
CA LEU A 99 14.48 2.54 19.96
C LEU A 99 15.19 2.84 21.29
N VAL A 100 14.41 3.18 22.30
CA VAL A 100 14.93 3.49 23.63
C VAL A 100 15.24 2.19 24.37
N LYS A 101 14.24 1.32 24.51
CA LYS A 101 14.34 0.02 25.17
C LYS A 101 13.19 -0.90 24.79
N PHE A 102 13.40 -2.20 25.00
CA PHE A 102 12.31 -3.16 25.09
C PHE A 102 11.82 -3.28 26.53
N LEU A 103 10.51 -3.44 26.70
CA LEU A 103 9.86 -3.62 27.99
C LEU A 103 9.66 -5.10 28.34
N VAL A 104 9.99 -5.98 27.41
CA VAL A 104 9.83 -7.43 27.48
C VAL A 104 11.11 -8.12 27.07
N GLU A 105 11.28 -9.36 27.49
CA GLU A 105 12.43 -10.18 27.14
C GLU A 105 12.16 -11.03 25.89
N ASN A 106 13.24 -11.47 25.27
CA ASN A 106 13.16 -12.37 24.13
C ASN A 106 12.56 -13.72 24.54
N GLY A 107 11.52 -14.15 23.85
CA GLY A 107 10.79 -15.37 24.20
C GLY A 107 9.67 -15.18 25.22
N GLU A 108 9.41 -13.96 25.67
CA GLU A 108 8.33 -13.64 26.60
C GLU A 108 6.98 -13.69 25.91
N HIS A 109 5.96 -14.18 26.62
CA HIS A 109 4.58 -14.14 26.17
C HIS A 109 3.97 -12.78 26.48
N ILE A 110 3.39 -12.14 25.49
CA ILE A 110 2.70 -10.86 25.63
C ILE A 110 1.25 -10.97 25.16
N ILE A 111 0.42 -10.09 25.69
CA ILE A 111 -1.00 -10.02 25.35
C ILE A 111 -1.33 -8.77 24.51
N LYS A 112 -2.44 -8.82 23.81
CA LYS A 112 -2.94 -7.68 23.04
C LYS A 112 -3.07 -6.43 23.91
N GLY A 113 -2.55 -5.31 23.41
CA GLY A 113 -2.55 -4.03 24.13
C GLY A 113 -1.40 -3.85 25.11
N GLN A 114 -0.58 -4.88 25.35
CA GLN A 114 0.58 -4.79 26.23
C GLN A 114 1.71 -4.00 25.56
N PRO A 115 2.30 -2.99 26.22
CA PRO A 115 3.49 -2.32 25.73
C PRO A 115 4.68 -3.28 25.69
N TYR A 116 5.40 -3.34 24.57
CA TYR A 116 6.58 -4.20 24.43
C TYR A 116 7.87 -3.44 24.18
N ALA A 117 7.77 -2.18 23.75
CA ALA A 117 8.93 -1.33 23.47
C ALA A 117 8.59 0.15 23.71
N GLU A 118 9.64 0.94 23.95
CA GLU A 118 9.56 2.40 23.94
C GLU A 118 10.46 2.96 22.86
N ILE A 119 9.91 3.87 22.06
CA ILE A 119 10.64 4.61 21.04
C ILE A 119 10.63 6.11 21.35
N GLU A 120 11.67 6.81 20.90
CA GLU A 120 11.73 8.26 20.95
C GLU A 120 11.45 8.82 19.57
N VAL A 121 10.39 9.63 19.47
CA VAL A 121 9.96 10.32 18.25
C VAL A 121 9.89 11.80 18.53
N MET A 122 10.70 12.61 17.85
CA MET A 122 10.74 14.06 18.05
C MET A 122 10.91 14.46 19.52
N LYS A 123 11.83 13.81 20.24
CA LYS A 123 12.12 13.99 21.69
C LYS A 123 10.96 13.60 22.63
N MET A 124 9.96 12.93 22.13
CA MET A 124 8.86 12.37 22.92
C MET A 124 8.99 10.86 22.99
N GLN A 125 8.78 10.30 24.16
CA GLN A 125 8.73 8.84 24.33
C GLN A 125 7.34 8.33 24.01
N MET A 126 7.30 7.25 23.23
CA MET A 126 6.08 6.64 22.76
C MET A 126 6.13 5.11 22.96
N PRO A 127 5.12 4.52 23.62
CA PRO A 127 5.07 3.06 23.76
C PRO A 127 4.60 2.41 22.45
N LEU A 128 5.18 1.26 22.13
CA LEU A 128 4.66 0.36 21.11
C LEU A 128 3.91 -0.78 21.79
N VAL A 129 2.67 -0.99 21.39
CA VAL A 129 1.79 -2.00 21.98
C VAL A 129 1.57 -3.16 21.03
N SER A 130 1.40 -4.36 21.61
CA SER A 130 1.09 -5.55 20.82
C SER A 130 -0.33 -5.51 20.26
N GLN A 131 -0.50 -5.97 19.04
CA GLN A 131 -1.80 -6.08 18.39
C GLN A 131 -2.50 -7.42 18.65
N GLU A 132 -1.75 -8.42 19.08
CA GLU A 132 -2.25 -9.78 19.31
C GLU A 132 -1.50 -10.44 20.50
N ASN A 133 -1.98 -11.62 20.90
CA ASN A 133 -1.35 -12.42 21.94
C ASN A 133 -0.34 -13.39 21.33
N GLY A 134 0.81 -13.54 21.94
CA GLY A 134 1.82 -14.49 21.47
C GLY A 134 3.17 -14.34 22.14
N ILE A 135 4.15 -15.08 21.65
CA ILE A 135 5.52 -15.07 22.12
C ILE A 135 6.37 -14.22 21.17
N VAL A 136 7.12 -13.28 21.72
CA VAL A 136 7.92 -12.33 20.92
C VAL A 136 9.37 -12.77 20.79
N GLN A 137 9.92 -12.51 19.61
CA GLN A 137 11.35 -12.58 19.35
C GLN A 137 11.82 -11.20 18.89
N LEU A 138 12.72 -10.59 19.65
CA LEU A 138 13.20 -9.24 19.43
C LEU A 138 14.25 -9.22 18.30
N LEU A 139 14.12 -8.31 17.36
CA LEU A 139 15.01 -8.19 16.20
C LEU A 139 15.93 -6.98 16.23
N LYS A 140 15.54 -5.93 16.95
CA LYS A 140 16.30 -4.68 17.02
C LYS A 140 17.05 -4.58 18.35
N GLN A 141 18.07 -3.73 18.37
CA GLN A 141 18.85 -3.44 19.57
C GLN A 141 18.46 -2.08 20.15
N PRO A 142 18.38 -1.93 21.48
CA PRO A 142 18.20 -0.61 22.10
C PRO A 142 19.26 0.39 21.62
N GLY A 143 18.83 1.62 21.36
CA GLY A 143 19.68 2.66 20.80
C GLY A 143 19.73 2.71 19.27
N SER A 144 19.14 1.77 18.57
CA SER A 144 19.07 1.75 17.11
C SER A 144 18.19 2.86 16.57
N THR A 145 18.59 3.43 15.43
CA THR A 145 17.71 4.30 14.63
C THR A 145 16.73 3.44 13.87
N ILE A 146 15.46 3.81 13.90
CA ILE A 146 14.36 3.11 13.24
C ILE A 146 13.66 4.03 12.25
N VAL A 147 13.15 3.45 11.17
CA VAL A 147 12.30 4.13 10.20
C VAL A 147 10.88 3.56 10.27
N ALA A 148 9.90 4.35 9.81
CA ALA A 148 8.51 3.88 9.78
C ALA A 148 8.39 2.58 8.98
N GLY A 149 7.69 1.59 9.54
CA GLY A 149 7.53 0.26 8.94
C GLY A 149 8.62 -0.76 9.27
N ASP A 150 9.68 -0.38 9.99
CA ASP A 150 10.70 -1.34 10.45
C ASP A 150 10.10 -2.41 11.35
N ILE A 151 10.56 -3.65 11.18
CA ILE A 151 10.15 -4.78 12.01
C ILE A 151 10.94 -4.73 13.31
N MET A 152 10.25 -4.51 14.42
CA MET A 152 10.84 -4.44 15.75
C MET A 152 11.00 -5.84 16.39
N ALA A 153 10.01 -6.68 16.17
CA ALA A 153 9.97 -8.03 16.69
C ALA A 153 9.10 -8.93 15.83
N ILE A 154 9.32 -10.24 15.94
CA ILE A 154 8.45 -11.27 15.35
C ILE A 154 7.68 -11.93 16.47
N MET A 155 6.40 -12.22 16.23
CA MET A 155 5.53 -12.86 17.18
C MET A 155 5.07 -14.22 16.68
N THR A 156 5.17 -15.23 17.52
CA THR A 156 4.46 -16.49 17.33
C THR A 156 3.10 -16.35 17.99
N LEU A 157 2.04 -16.29 17.20
CA LEU A 157 0.68 -16.05 17.69
C LEU A 157 0.15 -17.24 18.47
N ASP A 158 -0.62 -16.98 19.54
CA ASP A 158 -1.38 -18.01 20.26
C ASP A 158 -2.46 -18.62 19.37
N ASP A 159 -3.07 -17.81 18.51
CA ASP A 159 -4.05 -18.22 17.52
C ASP A 159 -3.57 -17.90 16.09
N PRO A 160 -2.96 -18.88 15.40
CA PRO A 160 -2.48 -18.68 14.03
C PRO A 160 -3.58 -18.32 13.00
N SER A 161 -4.84 -18.59 13.31
CA SER A 161 -5.98 -18.27 12.41
C SER A 161 -6.22 -16.77 12.27
N LYS A 162 -5.62 -15.94 13.11
CA LYS A 162 -5.69 -14.49 13.04
C LYS A 162 -4.82 -13.87 11.94
N VAL A 163 -3.93 -14.65 11.32
CA VAL A 163 -3.23 -14.23 10.12
C VAL A 163 -4.20 -14.28 8.95
N LYS A 164 -4.73 -13.13 8.58
CA LYS A 164 -5.62 -12.99 7.42
C LYS A 164 -4.80 -12.52 6.22
N HIS A 165 -4.69 -13.36 5.21
CA HIS A 165 -4.13 -12.98 3.92
C HIS A 165 -5.24 -12.50 3.01
N ALA A 166 -4.97 -11.44 2.24
CA ALA A 166 -5.86 -11.00 1.19
C ALA A 166 -5.94 -12.08 0.10
N LEU A 167 -7.16 -12.39 -0.34
CA LEU A 167 -7.39 -13.33 -1.42
C LEU A 167 -7.01 -12.69 -2.76
N PRO A 168 -6.34 -13.40 -3.68
CA PRO A 168 -6.03 -12.86 -4.98
C PRO A 168 -7.31 -12.57 -5.77
N PHE A 169 -7.33 -11.45 -6.48
CA PHE A 169 -8.40 -11.15 -7.44
C PHE A 169 -8.26 -12.05 -8.65
N GLU A 170 -9.28 -12.81 -8.96
CA GLU A 170 -9.30 -13.79 -10.08
C GLU A 170 -10.10 -13.30 -11.28
N GLY A 171 -10.71 -12.13 -11.18
CA GLY A 171 -11.48 -11.54 -12.28
C GLY A 171 -10.62 -10.97 -13.39
N MET A 172 -11.28 -10.57 -14.48
CA MET A 172 -10.66 -9.95 -15.63
C MET A 172 -11.16 -8.51 -15.76
N LEU A 173 -10.35 -7.65 -16.37
CA LEU A 173 -10.77 -6.31 -16.72
C LEU A 173 -11.80 -6.37 -17.85
N PRO A 174 -12.88 -5.56 -17.77
CA PRO A 174 -13.77 -5.36 -18.91
C PRO A 174 -13.03 -4.73 -20.09
N ASP A 175 -13.55 -4.87 -21.28
CA ASP A 175 -13.07 -4.13 -22.46
C ASP A 175 -13.63 -2.71 -22.40
N PHE A 176 -12.79 -1.76 -22.03
CA PHE A 176 -13.16 -0.34 -21.97
C PHE A 176 -12.96 0.38 -23.31
N GLY A 177 -12.35 -0.27 -24.30
CA GLY A 177 -11.93 0.37 -25.54
C GLY A 177 -10.71 1.28 -25.38
N SER A 178 -10.41 2.06 -26.42
CA SER A 178 -9.29 3.00 -26.38
C SER A 178 -9.61 4.20 -25.48
N PRO A 179 -8.64 4.66 -24.64
CA PRO A 179 -8.88 5.80 -23.78
C PRO A 179 -8.95 7.10 -24.58
N VAL A 180 -9.93 7.95 -24.23
CA VAL A 180 -10.14 9.27 -24.82
C VAL A 180 -10.30 10.29 -23.71
N ILE A 181 -9.59 11.41 -23.81
CA ILE A 181 -9.79 12.54 -22.90
C ILE A 181 -10.83 13.47 -23.51
N GLU A 182 -11.92 13.73 -22.81
CA GLU A 182 -12.93 14.69 -23.20
C GLU A 182 -12.31 16.08 -23.39
N GLY A 183 -12.60 16.74 -24.52
CA GLY A 183 -12.11 18.08 -24.85
C GLY A 183 -10.87 18.13 -25.76
N THR A 184 -10.24 17.02 -26.09
CA THR A 184 -9.26 16.98 -27.18
C THR A 184 -10.00 16.88 -28.51
N LYS A 185 -10.11 18.01 -29.21
CA LYS A 185 -10.58 17.99 -30.61
C LYS A 185 -9.60 17.11 -31.39
N PRO A 186 -10.09 16.19 -32.24
CA PRO A 186 -9.21 15.46 -33.12
C PRO A 186 -8.46 16.48 -33.98
N ALA A 187 -7.13 16.34 -34.05
CA ALA A 187 -6.33 17.14 -34.97
C ALA A 187 -6.79 16.79 -36.40
N TYR A 188 -7.48 17.71 -37.03
CA TYR A 188 -7.79 17.58 -38.46
C TYR A 188 -6.45 17.56 -39.21
N LYS A 189 -6.13 16.43 -39.82
CA LYS A 189 -5.08 16.38 -40.82
C LYS A 189 -5.62 17.11 -42.07
N PHE A 190 -5.03 18.24 -42.39
CA PHE A 190 -5.16 18.85 -43.72
C PHE A 190 -4.28 18.08 -44.69
#